data_a36a9f4fb9457e9ee975fb9c79117032
#
_entry.id   a36a9f4fb9457e9ee975fb9c79117032
#
_cell.length_a   1.000
_cell.length_b   1.000
_cell.length_c   1.000
_cell.angle_alpha   90.00
_cell.angle_beta   90.00
_cell.angle_gamma   90.00
#
_symmetry.space_group_name_H-M   'P 1'
#
loop_
_entity.id
_entity.type
_entity.pdbx_description
1 polymer ?
#
loop_
_entity_poly.entity_id
_entity_poly.type
_entity_poly.pdbx_seq_one_letter_code
_entity_poly.pdbx_strand_id
1 'polypeptide(L)'
;MPFLRILISNDDGIFAEGIQALAAEAVSRGHQVTVVCPDQERSATGHGLTMQAPLRAERADALFAPGVTAWACSGTPSDCVKLALGRLLERPPELVLSGINHGPNLGTDVFYSGTVSAAM
;
A
#
# COMPACT_ATOMS: atom_id res chain seq x y z
N MET A 1 -9.28 -3.36 22.58
CA MET A 1 -8.34 -2.67 21.76
C MET A 1 -8.99 -2.17 20.51
N PRO A 2 -8.97 -0.91 20.30
CA PRO A 2 -9.62 -0.40 19.11
C PRO A 2 -8.83 -0.83 17.88
N PHE A 3 -9.53 -1.11 16.82
CA PHE A 3 -8.86 -1.41 15.59
C PHE A 3 -8.67 -0.13 14.81
N LEU A 4 -7.72 -0.15 13.92
CA LEU A 4 -7.42 1.01 13.10
C LEU A 4 -7.75 0.69 11.65
N ARG A 5 -8.00 1.73 10.89
CA ARG A 5 -8.07 1.61 9.44
C ARG A 5 -6.66 1.90 8.92
N ILE A 6 -6.06 0.92 8.31
CA ILE A 6 -4.66 1.01 7.88
C ILE A 6 -4.56 0.89 6.37
N LEU A 7 -3.81 1.79 5.77
CA LEU A 7 -3.48 1.73 4.35
C LEU A 7 -2.03 1.29 4.24
N ILE A 8 -1.75 0.29 3.44
CA ILE A 8 -0.39 -0.21 3.27
C ILE A 8 0.00 -0.13 1.81
N SER A 9 1.21 0.32 1.55
CA SER A 9 1.76 0.34 0.20
C SER A 9 3.23 -0.06 0.26
N ASN A 10 3.87 -0.19 -0.89
CA ASN A 10 5.30 -0.51 -0.95
C ASN A 10 5.88 -0.10 -2.28
N ASP A 11 7.19 -0.24 -2.42
CA ASP A 11 7.87 0.03 -3.68
C ASP A 11 8.00 -1.23 -4.53
N ASP A 12 7.96 -2.40 -3.91
CA ASP A 12 8.26 -3.63 -4.60
C ASP A 12 7.10 -4.19 -5.41
N GLY A 13 5.93 -3.70 -5.20
CA GLY A 13 4.77 -4.14 -5.96
C GLY A 13 3.88 -5.10 -5.21
N ILE A 14 2.72 -5.35 -5.77
CA ILE A 14 1.65 -6.10 -5.12
C ILE A 14 2.00 -7.57 -4.92
N PHE A 15 2.94 -8.10 -5.70
CA PHE A 15 3.28 -9.51 -5.60
C PHE A 15 4.40 -9.79 -4.59
N ALA A 16 4.96 -8.77 -3.97
CA ALA A 16 6.06 -8.97 -3.05
C ALA A 16 5.60 -9.68 -1.78
N GLU A 17 6.45 -10.53 -1.24
CA GLU A 17 6.08 -11.28 -0.05
C GLU A 17 5.97 -10.38 1.18
N GLY A 18 6.79 -9.36 1.24
CA GLY A 18 6.79 -8.48 2.42
C GLY A 18 5.48 -7.78 2.64
N ILE A 19 4.82 -7.32 1.59
CA ILE A 19 3.56 -6.63 1.75
C ILE A 19 2.47 -7.61 2.13
N GLN A 20 2.54 -8.84 1.64
CA GLN A 20 1.56 -9.84 1.99
C GLN A 20 1.68 -10.21 3.47
N ALA A 21 2.91 -10.34 3.95
CA ALA A 21 3.14 -10.66 5.35
C ALA A 21 2.69 -9.52 6.27
N LEU A 22 2.98 -8.30 5.89
CA LEU A 22 2.60 -7.14 6.69
C LEU A 22 1.08 -7.03 6.78
N ALA A 23 0.41 -7.20 5.66
CA ALA A 23 -1.05 -7.11 5.65
C ALA A 23 -1.67 -8.23 6.48
N ALA A 24 -1.14 -9.43 6.39
CA ALA A 24 -1.66 -10.56 7.14
C ALA A 24 -1.50 -10.32 8.64
N GLU A 25 -0.37 -9.78 9.04
CA GLU A 25 -0.14 -9.51 10.44
C GLU A 25 -1.11 -8.43 10.95
N ALA A 26 -1.33 -7.40 10.19
CA ALA A 26 -2.24 -6.33 10.60
C ALA A 26 -3.67 -6.84 10.74
N VAL A 27 -4.11 -7.67 9.81
CA VAL A 27 -5.45 -8.22 9.89
C VAL A 27 -5.56 -9.16 11.10
N SER A 28 -4.52 -9.94 11.39
CA SER A 28 -4.56 -10.86 12.49
C SER A 28 -4.68 -10.13 13.83
N ARG A 29 -4.30 -8.88 13.85
CA ARG A 29 -4.43 -8.07 15.06
C ARG A 29 -5.74 -7.30 15.12
N GLY A 30 -6.63 -7.55 14.18
CA GLY A 30 -7.95 -6.97 14.23
C GLY A 30 -8.14 -5.67 13.50
N HIS A 31 -7.14 -5.24 12.73
CA HIS A 31 -7.26 -3.98 12.02
C HIS A 31 -7.95 -4.15 10.67
N GLN A 32 -8.51 -3.06 10.17
CA GLN A 32 -9.08 -3.04 8.84
C GLN A 32 -7.98 -2.62 7.88
N VAL A 33 -7.64 -3.48 6.96
CA VAL A 33 -6.45 -3.29 6.13
C VAL A 33 -6.83 -3.14 4.68
N THR A 34 -6.30 -2.10 4.05
CA THR A 34 -6.39 -1.90 2.61
C THR A 34 -4.97 -1.78 2.08
N VAL A 35 -4.67 -2.52 1.04
CA VAL A 35 -3.36 -2.49 0.39
C VAL A 35 -3.55 -1.85 -0.97
N VAL A 36 -2.73 -0.86 -1.30
CA VAL A 36 -2.76 -0.26 -2.63
C VAL A 36 -1.31 -0.13 -3.07
N CYS A 37 -0.88 -0.98 -3.94
CA CYS A 37 0.51 -1.07 -4.36
C CYS A 37 0.66 -0.99 -5.85
N PRO A 38 1.84 -0.68 -6.35
CA PRO A 38 2.09 -0.79 -7.78
C PRO A 38 1.87 -2.21 -8.27
N ASP A 39 1.44 -2.35 -9.50
CA ASP A 39 1.19 -3.67 -10.07
C ASP A 39 2.49 -4.41 -10.36
N GLN A 40 3.61 -3.73 -10.28
CA GLN A 40 4.91 -4.35 -10.43
C GLN A 40 5.91 -3.46 -9.75
N GLU A 41 7.11 -3.95 -9.54
CA GLU A 41 8.12 -3.17 -8.90
C GLU A 41 8.39 -1.89 -9.68
N ARG A 42 8.41 -0.77 -8.98
CA ARG A 42 8.68 0.51 -9.62
C ARG A 42 9.67 1.26 -8.76
N SER A 43 10.83 1.42 -9.33
CA SER A 43 11.89 2.08 -8.64
C SER A 43 11.61 3.56 -8.56
N ALA A 44 12.12 4.16 -7.55
CA ALA A 44 11.95 5.59 -7.39
C ALA A 44 12.67 6.35 -8.49
N THR A 45 13.62 5.73 -9.13
CA THR A 45 14.31 6.40 -10.18
C THR A 45 13.60 6.26 -11.46
N GLY A 46 12.51 5.65 -11.46
CA GLY A 46 11.79 5.51 -12.60
C GLY A 46 11.54 6.81 -13.14
N HIS A 47 11.90 7.36 -13.94
CA HIS A 47 11.78 8.51 -14.48
C HIS A 47 10.47 8.93 -14.77
N GLY A 48 10.05 9.70 -14.09
CA GLY A 48 8.79 10.09 -14.14
C GLY A 48 8.13 10.50 -15.34
N LEU A 49 8.61 10.29 -16.33
CA LEU A 49 8.02 10.73 -17.41
C LEU A 49 6.87 10.08 -17.83
N THR A 50 6.44 9.22 -17.18
CA THR A 50 5.46 8.50 -17.69
C THR A 50 4.13 8.89 -17.46
N MET A 51 3.89 9.95 -17.02
CA MET A 51 2.66 10.19 -16.50
C MET A 51 1.60 10.58 -17.40
N GLN A 52 1.72 10.28 -18.59
CA GLN A 52 0.69 10.61 -19.52
C GLN A 52 -0.45 9.64 -19.46
N ALA A 53 -0.22 8.45 -19.02
CA ALA A 53 -1.27 7.44 -19.01
C ALA A 53 -2.14 7.57 -17.78
N PRO A 54 -3.42 7.34 -17.88
CA PRO A 54 -4.26 7.37 -16.70
C PRO A 54 -3.91 6.22 -15.76
N LEU A 55 -4.09 6.45 -14.49
CA LEU A 55 -3.86 5.42 -13.51
C LEU A 55 -5.00 4.42 -13.53
N ARG A 56 -4.68 3.17 -13.37
CA ARG A 56 -5.67 2.12 -13.27
C ARG A 56 -5.45 1.35 -11.99
N ALA A 57 -6.52 0.85 -11.42
CA ALA A 57 -6.46 0.05 -10.22
C ALA A 57 -7.34 -1.16 -10.40
N GLU A 58 -6.81 -2.32 -10.06
CA GLU A 58 -7.56 -3.56 -10.15
C GLU A 58 -7.54 -4.26 -8.81
N ARG A 59 -8.62 -4.91 -8.46
CA ARG A 59 -8.69 -5.62 -7.19
C ARG A 59 -7.71 -6.78 -7.21
N ALA A 60 -7.09 -7.00 -6.09
CA ALA A 60 -6.09 -8.05 -5.94
C ALA A 60 -6.24 -8.78 -4.62
N ASP A 61 -7.45 -8.83 -4.09
CA ASP A 61 -7.71 -9.43 -2.78
C ASP A 61 -7.25 -10.87 -2.71
N ALA A 62 -7.32 -11.59 -3.81
CA ALA A 62 -6.99 -13.00 -3.82
C ALA A 62 -5.52 -13.28 -3.49
N LEU A 63 -4.67 -12.28 -3.59
CA LEU A 63 -3.27 -12.45 -3.27
C LEU A 63 -3.00 -12.34 -1.77
N PHE A 64 -3.99 -11.98 -0.99
CA PHE A 64 -3.81 -11.65 0.40
C PHE A 64 -4.68 -12.49 1.32
N ALA A 65 -4.40 -12.42 2.59
CA ALA A 65 -5.18 -13.15 3.59
C ALA A 65 -6.63 -12.65 3.60
N PRO A 66 -7.55 -13.47 4.05
CA PRO A 66 -8.93 -13.01 4.16
C PRO A 66 -9.01 -11.78 5.06
N GLY A 67 -9.82 -10.85 4.67
CA GLY A 67 -9.98 -9.61 5.42
C GLY A 67 -9.19 -8.46 4.87
N VAL A 68 -8.32 -8.71 3.92
CA VAL A 68 -7.54 -7.64 3.28
C VAL A 68 -8.23 -7.23 1.99
N THR A 69 -8.45 -5.93 1.82
CA THR A 69 -8.87 -5.39 0.55
C THR A 69 -7.63 -4.89 -0.16
N ALA A 70 -7.39 -5.33 -1.37
CA ALA A 70 -6.17 -4.99 -2.06
C ALA A 70 -6.42 -4.52 -3.48
N TRP A 71 -5.59 -3.57 -3.90
CA TRP A 71 -5.65 -3.00 -5.24
C TRP A 71 -4.25 -2.94 -5.81
N ALA A 72 -4.12 -3.33 -7.07
CA ALA A 72 -2.86 -3.18 -7.81
C ALA A 72 -3.03 -2.00 -8.75
N CYS A 73 -2.12 -1.06 -8.68
CA CYS A 73 -2.23 0.16 -9.45
C CYS A 73 -1.14 0.29 -10.48
N SER A 74 -1.43 1.00 -11.54
CA SER A 74 -0.48 1.14 -12.64
C SER A 74 0.52 2.27 -12.43
N GLY A 75 0.57 2.89 -11.27
CA GLY A 75 1.46 4.02 -11.02
C GLY A 75 2.58 3.72 -10.05
N THR A 76 3.26 4.75 -9.65
CA THR A 76 4.31 4.66 -8.64
C THR A 76 3.69 4.47 -7.27
N PRO A 77 4.48 4.14 -6.24
CA PRO A 77 3.92 4.07 -4.89
C PRO A 77 3.23 5.34 -4.46
N SER A 78 3.78 6.47 -4.81
CA SER A 78 3.15 7.74 -4.47
C SER A 78 1.81 7.89 -5.16
N ASP A 79 1.73 7.50 -6.41
CA ASP A 79 0.47 7.55 -7.14
C ASP A 79 -0.55 6.63 -6.53
N CYS A 80 -0.10 5.45 -6.06
CA CYS A 80 -1.00 4.49 -5.45
C CYS A 80 -1.61 5.06 -4.18
N VAL A 81 -0.80 5.70 -3.37
CA VAL A 81 -1.31 6.29 -2.13
C VAL A 81 -2.28 7.43 -2.45
N LYS A 82 -1.94 8.25 -3.42
CA LYS A 82 -2.84 9.35 -3.78
C LYS A 82 -4.17 8.83 -4.31
N LEU A 83 -4.13 7.80 -5.10
CA LEU A 83 -5.35 7.22 -5.63
C LEU A 83 -6.18 6.63 -4.51
N ALA A 84 -5.54 5.94 -3.57
CA ALA A 84 -6.25 5.37 -2.46
C ALA A 84 -6.95 6.44 -1.64
N LEU A 85 -6.24 7.49 -1.31
CA LEU A 85 -6.80 8.52 -0.47
C LEU A 85 -7.88 9.33 -1.18
N GLY A 86 -7.78 9.46 -2.48
CA GLY A 86 -8.72 10.29 -3.22
C GLY A 86 -9.91 9.55 -3.77
N ARG A 87 -9.79 8.26 -4.01
CA ARG A 87 -10.85 7.55 -4.70
C ARG A 87 -11.22 6.20 -4.16
N LEU A 88 -10.27 5.42 -3.69
CA LEU A 88 -10.53 4.03 -3.36
C LEU A 88 -11.04 3.81 -1.96
N LEU A 89 -10.65 4.66 -1.04
CA LEU A 89 -11.07 4.50 0.34
C LEU A 89 -12.29 5.34 0.62
N GLU A 90 -13.26 4.75 1.29
CA GLU A 90 -14.45 5.51 1.67
C GLU A 90 -14.17 6.41 2.83
N ARG A 91 -13.23 6.04 3.66
CA ARG A 91 -12.86 6.83 4.82
C ARG A 91 -11.37 6.96 4.85
N PRO A 92 -10.84 8.06 5.34
CA PRO A 92 -9.38 8.20 5.43
C PRO A 92 -8.81 7.19 6.39
N PRO A 93 -7.63 6.66 6.10
CA PRO A 93 -6.99 5.73 7.03
C PRO A 93 -6.47 6.48 8.23
N GLU A 94 -6.35 5.76 9.34
CA GLU A 94 -5.78 6.35 10.54
C GLU A 94 -4.28 6.15 10.56
N LEU A 95 -3.77 5.23 9.78
CA LEU A 95 -2.36 4.93 9.72
C LEU A 95 -1.99 4.53 8.30
N VAL A 96 -0.87 5.01 7.83
CA VAL A 96 -0.33 4.61 6.54
C VAL A 96 1.02 3.97 6.77
N LEU A 97 1.18 2.73 6.30
CA LEU A 97 2.44 2.03 6.40
C LEU A 97 3.01 1.83 5.01
N SER A 98 4.30 1.96 4.87
CA SER A 98 4.96 1.70 3.60
C SER A 98 6.07 0.68 3.87
N GLY A 99 6.00 -0.46 3.22
CA GLY A 99 6.95 -1.54 3.42
C GLY A 99 6.22 -2.87 3.30
N ILE A 100 6.79 -3.99 3.63
CA ILE A 100 8.19 -4.11 4.04
C ILE A 100 9.04 -4.14 2.79
N ASN A 101 10.01 -3.25 2.71
CA ASN A 101 10.84 -3.18 1.51
C ASN A 101 11.99 -4.16 1.61
N HIS A 102 12.37 -4.70 0.46
CA HIS A 102 13.44 -5.65 0.42
C HIS A 102 14.66 -4.91 -0.09
N GLY A 103 15.62 -4.70 0.71
CA GLY A 103 16.79 -3.94 0.33
C GLY A 103 18.05 -4.75 0.47
N PRO A 104 19.04 -4.43 -0.31
CA PRO A 104 20.27 -5.20 -0.30
C PRO A 104 21.06 -5.06 0.99
N ASN A 105 20.94 -3.97 1.66
CA ASN A 105 21.75 -3.76 2.83
C ASN A 105 21.10 -4.12 4.13
N LEU A 106 19.86 -3.82 4.25
CA LEU A 106 19.22 -3.95 5.51
C LEU A 106 18.18 -4.99 5.58
N GLY A 107 17.84 -5.55 4.50
CA GLY A 107 16.82 -6.55 4.52
C GLY A 107 15.44 -5.95 4.39
N THR A 108 14.91 -5.45 5.43
CA THR A 108 13.54 -4.96 5.39
C THR A 108 13.41 -3.61 6.09
N ASP A 109 12.60 -2.76 5.53
CA ASP A 109 12.31 -1.47 6.12
C ASP A 109 10.82 -1.25 6.14
N VAL A 110 10.34 -0.68 7.19
CA VAL A 110 8.95 -0.27 7.30
C VAL A 110 8.94 1.18 7.70
N PHE A 111 8.24 2.00 6.94
CA PHE A 111 8.12 3.40 7.25
C PHE A 111 6.74 3.67 7.80
N TYR A 112 6.69 4.46 8.84
CA TYR A 112 5.46 4.78 9.50
C TYR A 112 5.16 6.24 9.27
N SER A 113 4.00 6.49 8.72
CA SER A 113 3.57 7.85 8.50
C SER A 113 2.45 8.12 9.46
N GLY A 114 2.49 9.20 10.13
CA GLY A 114 1.51 9.46 11.16
C GLY A 114 0.09 9.52 10.67
N THR A 115 -0.78 10.03 11.49
CA THR A 115 -2.18 10.01 11.22
C THR A 115 -2.53 10.86 10.04
N VAL A 116 -3.01 10.24 9.01
CA VAL A 116 -3.36 10.98 7.82
C VAL A 116 -4.65 11.75 8.01
N SER A 117 -5.52 11.24 8.80
CA SER A 117 -6.80 11.90 8.98
C SER A 117 -6.65 13.29 9.54
N ALA A 118 -5.58 13.55 10.24
CA ALA A 118 -5.41 14.88 10.80
C ALA A 118 -5.13 15.90 9.72
N ALA A 119 -4.72 15.48 8.59
CA ALA A 119 -4.39 16.40 7.54
C ALA A 119 -5.56 16.68 6.63
N MET A 120 -6.61 16.00 6.83
CA MET A 120 -7.76 16.22 6.00
C MET A 120 -8.67 17.28 6.57
#